data_f2fb47e34fc5cc6c96a7cad3a34200fb
#
_entry.id   f2fb47e34fc5cc6c96a7cad3a34200fb
#
_cell.length_a   1.000
_cell.length_b   1.000
_cell.length_c   1.000
_cell.angle_alpha   90.00
_cell.angle_beta   90.00
_cell.angle_gamma   90.00
#
_symmetry.space_group_name_H-M   'P 1'
#
loop_
_entity.id
_entity.type
_entity.pdbx_description
1 polymer ?
#
loop_
_entity_poly.entity_id
_entity_poly.type
_entity_poly.pdbx_seq_one_letter_code
_entity_poly.pdbx_strand_id
1 'polypeptide(L)'
;MKLLTPGTVLDGFEILECMHAGGMAHIYRVSYAANAHGVRRDSEFPMAMKIPRMTAGDGAENIVSFEVELQIMPTLTGAHVPRFVAAGDLSRTPYLVMEYLPGQTLQTLIAQSEAMTPADMARIGAAMARAAHSLHRQNVCHLDLKPANVLIQADGRAVMLDFGLSCHAHYPDLLAEELRKAVGSPIWIAPEQVVGVRGDPRSDVFAIGVMLYQMATGETPFGEPATAGGLRQRLWMTPVPPRQHRPALPEWLQEIILKCLEPVAEQRYPSAAHLAFDLSHPGDVQITARGRQTQGAGFWHHFKRWLRAAGMQYQPSPLPTQQIDEVPIVMVALPYKDVSDATLYSLREAVQRSLGLRPEARLACVTVISPSETSSTQLDKSETNVHRWHLTRMKQWAEPLNLQGRHTSFHVLESGDVADALLAYAKGNEVNMIIMGAATHGLQMQRLVATVPIKVAMDAPCTVILVKQSLPFELLAGKDLSLILDGTSAA
;
A
#
# COMPACT_ATOMS: atom_id res chain seq x y z
N MET A 1 7.92 -14.54 17.17
CA MET A 1 6.59 -14.89 17.71
C MET A 1 6.46 -16.42 17.68
N LYS A 2 6.00 -17.04 18.80
CA LYS A 2 5.80 -18.48 18.87
C LYS A 2 4.58 -18.89 18.01
N LEU A 3 4.69 -19.97 17.26
CA LEU A 3 3.54 -20.51 16.50
C LEU A 3 2.36 -20.79 17.45
N LEU A 4 1.16 -20.35 17.05
CA LEU A 4 -0.06 -20.69 17.79
C LEU A 4 -0.42 -22.16 17.53
N THR A 5 -0.79 -22.84 18.60
CA THR A 5 -1.19 -24.25 18.55
C THR A 5 -2.70 -24.38 18.35
N PRO A 6 -3.16 -25.49 17.74
CA PRO A 6 -4.59 -25.81 17.68
C PRO A 6 -5.25 -25.73 19.06
N GLY A 7 -6.46 -25.19 19.11
CA GLY A 7 -7.20 -24.92 20.36
C GLY A 7 -6.87 -23.58 21.03
N THR A 8 -5.86 -22.84 20.56
CA THR A 8 -5.63 -21.46 21.04
C THR A 8 -6.76 -20.55 20.60
N VAL A 9 -7.31 -19.76 21.54
CA VAL A 9 -8.36 -18.78 21.24
C VAL A 9 -7.77 -17.37 21.25
N LEU A 10 -7.99 -16.63 20.17
CA LEU A 10 -7.60 -15.23 20.00
C LEU A 10 -8.82 -14.41 19.60
N ASP A 11 -9.23 -13.47 20.44
CA ASP A 11 -10.36 -12.54 20.25
C ASP A 11 -11.64 -13.20 19.71
N GLY A 12 -11.96 -14.40 20.25
CA GLY A 12 -13.15 -15.16 19.88
C GLY A 12 -12.98 -16.06 18.64
N PHE A 13 -11.78 -16.18 18.09
CA PHE A 13 -11.43 -17.13 17.05
C PHE A 13 -10.56 -18.26 17.62
N GLU A 14 -10.92 -19.50 17.36
CA GLU A 14 -10.16 -20.70 17.73
C GLU A 14 -9.28 -21.13 16.56
N ILE A 15 -7.99 -21.31 16.82
CA ILE A 15 -7.02 -21.83 15.85
C ILE A 15 -7.30 -23.33 15.65
N LEU A 16 -7.56 -23.74 14.43
CA LEU A 16 -7.77 -25.15 14.07
C LEU A 16 -6.47 -25.82 13.64
N GLU A 17 -5.74 -25.16 12.73
CA GLU A 17 -4.47 -25.66 12.19
C GLU A 17 -3.63 -24.51 11.64
N CYS A 18 -2.30 -24.70 11.59
CA CYS A 18 -1.40 -23.81 10.87
C CYS A 18 -1.28 -24.30 9.42
N MET A 19 -1.82 -23.54 8.48
CA MET A 19 -1.82 -23.89 7.06
C MET A 19 -0.50 -23.55 6.38
N HIS A 20 0.10 -22.40 6.77
CA HIS A 20 1.35 -21.92 6.19
C HIS A 20 2.14 -21.11 7.22
N ALA A 21 3.43 -21.42 7.32
CA ALA A 21 4.39 -20.67 8.15
C ALA A 21 5.43 -20.00 7.26
N GLY A 22 5.07 -18.84 6.70
CA GLY A 22 5.92 -18.07 5.79
C GLY A 22 6.89 -17.11 6.49
N GLY A 23 7.74 -16.44 5.71
CA GLY A 23 8.70 -15.45 6.19
C GLY A 23 8.01 -14.18 6.74
N MET A 24 6.92 -13.73 6.12
CA MET A 24 6.23 -12.47 6.47
C MET A 24 5.03 -12.68 7.39
N ALA A 25 4.34 -13.81 7.30
CA ALA A 25 3.13 -14.08 8.08
C ALA A 25 2.92 -15.59 8.29
N HIS A 26 2.14 -15.92 9.30
CA HIS A 26 1.57 -17.24 9.51
C HIS A 26 0.08 -17.23 9.15
N ILE A 27 -0.34 -18.25 8.40
CA ILE A 27 -1.75 -18.43 8.01
C ILE A 27 -2.32 -19.61 8.77
N TYR A 28 -3.40 -19.37 9.47
CA TYR A 28 -4.11 -20.38 10.27
C TYR A 28 -5.51 -20.57 9.73
N ARG A 29 -5.99 -21.78 9.76
CA ARG A 29 -7.41 -22.07 9.64
C ARG A 29 -8.06 -21.80 10.99
N VAL A 30 -9.19 -21.10 10.99
CA VAL A 30 -9.88 -20.71 12.23
C VAL A 30 -11.37 -20.93 12.15
N SER A 31 -12.01 -21.03 13.33
CA SER A 31 -13.47 -20.98 13.50
C SER A 31 -13.80 -20.02 14.64
N TYR A 32 -15.07 -19.64 14.77
CA TYR A 32 -15.49 -18.93 15.99
C TYR A 32 -15.29 -19.85 17.21
N ALA A 33 -14.75 -19.31 18.28
CA ALA A 33 -14.63 -20.02 19.56
C ALA A 33 -16.01 -20.25 20.17
N ALA A 34 -16.14 -21.30 20.97
CA ALA A 34 -17.34 -21.53 21.77
C ALA A 34 -17.48 -20.40 22.81
N ASN A 35 -18.70 -19.93 23.03
CA ASN A 35 -19.00 -18.97 24.08
C ASN A 35 -18.94 -19.65 25.50
N ALA A 36 -19.17 -18.90 26.55
CA ALA A 36 -19.14 -19.39 27.94
C ALA A 36 -20.14 -20.53 28.22
N HIS A 37 -21.13 -20.76 27.34
CA HIS A 37 -22.11 -21.84 27.41
C HIS A 37 -21.80 -23.02 26.47
N GLY A 38 -20.60 -23.03 25.84
CA GLY A 38 -20.18 -24.09 24.91
C GLY A 38 -20.83 -24.02 23.52
N VAL A 39 -21.61 -22.99 23.22
CA VAL A 39 -22.23 -22.79 21.92
C VAL A 39 -21.28 -22.09 20.97
N ARG A 40 -20.98 -22.67 19.81
CA ARG A 40 -20.25 -22.04 18.72
C ARG A 40 -21.19 -21.28 17.79
N ARG A 41 -20.75 -20.11 17.35
CA ARG A 41 -21.40 -19.42 16.23
C ARG A 41 -20.96 -20.10 14.93
N ASP A 42 -21.93 -20.48 14.11
CA ASP A 42 -21.65 -21.01 12.79
C ASP A 42 -21.14 -19.88 11.86
N SER A 43 -20.18 -20.21 11.04
CA SER A 43 -19.72 -19.33 9.97
C SER A 43 -20.35 -19.76 8.65
N GLU A 44 -20.78 -18.81 7.84
CA GLU A 44 -21.32 -19.07 6.50
C GLU A 44 -20.28 -19.72 5.56
N PHE A 45 -18.99 -19.55 5.86
CA PHE A 45 -17.86 -20.02 5.07
C PHE A 45 -16.66 -20.35 5.96
N PRO A 46 -15.72 -21.19 5.50
CA PRO A 46 -14.46 -21.43 6.19
C PRO A 46 -13.65 -20.15 6.31
N MET A 47 -12.90 -19.99 7.41
CA MET A 47 -12.12 -18.78 7.68
C MET A 47 -10.63 -19.08 7.79
N ALA A 48 -9.82 -18.13 7.33
CA ALA A 48 -8.39 -18.08 7.51
C ALA A 48 -7.98 -16.84 8.32
N MET A 49 -7.01 -16.97 9.21
CA MET A 49 -6.41 -15.89 9.97
C MET A 49 -4.97 -15.72 9.55
N LYS A 50 -4.62 -14.54 9.05
CA LYS A 50 -3.25 -14.11 8.73
C LYS A 50 -2.70 -13.36 9.93
N ILE A 51 -1.58 -13.82 10.49
CA ILE A 51 -0.87 -13.16 11.58
C ILE A 51 0.50 -12.75 11.07
N PRO A 52 0.83 -11.44 10.98
CA PRO A 52 2.12 -10.99 10.49
C PRO A 52 3.22 -11.37 11.48
N ARG A 53 4.41 -11.69 10.96
CA ARG A 53 5.58 -11.85 11.79
C ARG A 53 6.17 -10.48 12.08
N MET A 54 6.20 -10.14 13.35
CA MET A 54 6.75 -8.88 13.87
C MET A 54 7.82 -9.23 14.90
N THR A 55 9.04 -9.53 14.45
CA THR A 55 10.17 -9.75 15.35
C THR A 55 11.02 -8.48 15.42
N ALA A 56 11.77 -8.33 16.54
CA ALA A 56 12.68 -7.21 16.74
C ALA A 56 13.85 -7.31 15.72
N GLY A 57 13.72 -6.76 14.55
CA GLY A 57 14.66 -6.88 13.42
C GLY A 57 13.98 -7.04 12.09
N ASP A 58 12.67 -7.32 12.06
CA ASP A 58 11.88 -7.22 10.83
C ASP A 58 11.74 -5.74 10.46
N GLY A 59 11.97 -5.41 9.20
CA GLY A 59 11.88 -4.03 8.72
C GLY A 59 10.50 -3.42 8.94
N ALA A 60 10.43 -2.10 9.07
CA ALA A 60 9.18 -1.34 9.14
C ALA A 60 8.22 -1.70 7.97
N GLU A 61 8.78 -2.12 6.84
CA GLU A 61 8.06 -2.56 5.63
C GLU A 61 6.96 -3.61 5.91
N ASN A 62 7.22 -4.60 6.78
CA ASN A 62 6.24 -5.64 7.09
C ASN A 62 5.04 -5.10 7.88
N ILE A 63 5.27 -4.12 8.75
CA ILE A 63 4.22 -3.50 9.57
C ILE A 63 3.36 -2.61 8.69
N VAL A 64 3.99 -1.77 7.87
CA VAL A 64 3.30 -0.85 6.95
C VAL A 64 2.51 -1.65 5.91
N SER A 65 3.09 -2.72 5.35
CA SER A 65 2.39 -3.63 4.44
C SER A 65 1.14 -4.23 5.08
N PHE A 66 1.23 -4.65 6.35
CA PHE A 66 0.07 -5.18 7.06
C PHE A 66 -0.98 -4.10 7.36
N GLU A 67 -0.57 -2.86 7.68
CA GLU A 67 -1.50 -1.72 7.83
C GLU A 67 -2.23 -1.41 6.53
N VAL A 68 -1.55 -1.43 5.39
CA VAL A 68 -2.18 -1.28 4.06
C VAL A 68 -3.24 -2.35 3.86
N GLU A 69 -2.93 -3.60 4.17
CA GLU A 69 -3.88 -4.71 4.04
C GLU A 69 -5.10 -4.53 4.94
N LEU A 70 -4.89 -4.08 6.19
CA LEU A 70 -5.97 -3.76 7.14
C LEU A 70 -6.86 -2.61 6.67
N GLN A 71 -6.32 -1.65 5.92
CA GLN A 71 -7.10 -0.54 5.37
C GLN A 71 -7.89 -0.93 4.13
N ILE A 72 -7.30 -1.71 3.25
CA ILE A 72 -7.86 -2.02 1.93
C ILE A 72 -8.87 -3.18 2.01
N MET A 73 -8.53 -4.28 2.68
CA MET A 73 -9.37 -5.47 2.72
C MET A 73 -10.83 -5.23 3.14
N PRO A 74 -11.13 -4.40 4.17
CA PRO A 74 -12.51 -4.13 4.56
C PRO A 74 -13.35 -3.40 3.51
N THR A 75 -12.70 -2.72 2.55
CA THR A 75 -13.38 -1.95 1.49
C THR A 75 -13.68 -2.78 0.24
N LEU A 76 -13.01 -3.91 0.10
CA LEU A 76 -13.12 -4.77 -1.07
C LEU A 76 -14.33 -5.70 -0.97
N THR A 77 -15.01 -5.87 -2.09
CA THR A 77 -16.19 -6.72 -2.21
C THR A 77 -16.14 -7.54 -3.51
N GLY A 78 -17.00 -8.54 -3.60
CA GLY A 78 -17.18 -9.33 -4.82
C GLY A 78 -16.40 -10.64 -4.82
N ALA A 79 -16.50 -11.34 -5.94
CA ALA A 79 -16.08 -12.74 -6.06
C ALA A 79 -14.57 -12.92 -6.37
N HIS A 80 -13.82 -11.82 -6.51
CA HIS A 80 -12.40 -11.83 -6.88
C HIS A 80 -11.47 -11.51 -5.71
N VAL A 81 -12.01 -11.40 -4.50
CA VAL A 81 -11.30 -11.13 -3.26
C VAL A 81 -11.87 -11.99 -2.15
N PRO A 82 -11.08 -12.43 -1.14
CA PRO A 82 -11.62 -13.06 0.05
C PRO A 82 -12.48 -12.06 0.84
N ARG A 83 -13.60 -12.50 1.40
CA ARG A 83 -14.42 -11.64 2.26
C ARG A 83 -13.66 -11.31 3.53
N PHE A 84 -13.64 -10.06 3.90
CA PHE A 84 -13.13 -9.61 5.19
C PHE A 84 -14.10 -10.03 6.31
N VAL A 85 -13.55 -10.50 7.44
CA VAL A 85 -14.35 -10.92 8.63
C VAL A 85 -14.02 -10.04 9.83
N ALA A 86 -12.74 -9.94 10.19
CA ALA A 86 -12.31 -9.20 11.36
C ALA A 86 -10.82 -8.86 11.28
N ALA A 87 -10.41 -7.88 12.07
CA ALA A 87 -9.00 -7.53 12.26
C ALA A 87 -8.70 -7.36 13.75
N GLY A 88 -7.50 -7.76 14.15
CA GLY A 88 -6.98 -7.55 15.50
C GLY A 88 -6.26 -6.23 15.64
N ASP A 89 -6.19 -5.75 16.87
CA ASP A 89 -5.52 -4.51 17.22
C ASP A 89 -3.97 -4.71 17.20
N LEU A 90 -3.27 -3.76 16.57
CA LEU A 90 -1.80 -3.70 16.57
C LEU A 90 -1.19 -3.55 17.97
N SER A 91 -1.94 -3.03 18.93
CA SER A 91 -1.50 -2.89 20.33
C SER A 91 -1.33 -4.24 21.05
N ARG A 92 -2.01 -5.28 20.55
CA ARG A 92 -1.99 -6.64 21.10
C ARG A 92 -1.33 -7.61 20.12
N THR A 93 -2.13 -8.51 19.55
CA THR A 93 -1.71 -9.43 18.50
C THR A 93 -2.39 -9.00 17.21
N PRO A 94 -1.66 -8.41 16.27
CA PRO A 94 -2.25 -8.05 14.99
C PRO A 94 -2.61 -9.31 14.20
N TYR A 95 -3.80 -9.33 13.64
CA TYR A 95 -4.27 -10.38 12.77
C TYR A 95 -5.33 -9.86 11.79
N LEU A 96 -5.51 -10.57 10.71
CA LEU A 96 -6.57 -10.38 9.73
C LEU A 96 -7.31 -11.69 9.56
N VAL A 97 -8.65 -11.71 9.78
CA VAL A 97 -9.50 -12.84 9.49
C VAL A 97 -10.28 -12.58 8.22
N MET A 98 -10.23 -13.54 7.32
CA MET A 98 -10.88 -13.49 6.02
C MET A 98 -11.45 -14.86 5.64
N GLU A 99 -12.28 -14.87 4.61
CA GLU A 99 -12.77 -16.09 3.98
C GLU A 99 -11.60 -16.98 3.53
N TYR A 100 -11.66 -18.25 3.86
CA TYR A 100 -10.77 -19.26 3.30
C TYR A 100 -11.38 -19.80 2.01
N LEU A 101 -10.72 -19.58 0.91
CA LEU A 101 -11.15 -20.00 -0.41
C LEU A 101 -10.42 -21.28 -0.85
N PRO A 102 -11.14 -22.32 -1.26
CA PRO A 102 -10.53 -23.51 -1.85
C PRO A 102 -10.01 -23.18 -3.26
N GLY A 103 -8.88 -23.76 -3.62
CA GLY A 103 -8.27 -23.57 -4.94
C GLY A 103 -6.77 -23.86 -4.92
N GLN A 104 -6.14 -23.60 -6.05
CA GLN A 104 -4.69 -23.71 -6.19
C GLN A 104 -4.11 -22.36 -6.59
N THR A 105 -2.98 -22.00 -6.00
CA THR A 105 -2.27 -20.79 -6.48
C THR A 105 -1.76 -21.02 -7.90
N LEU A 106 -1.67 -19.94 -8.67
CA LEU A 106 -1.08 -20.02 -10.02
C LEU A 106 0.36 -20.53 -9.96
N GLN A 107 1.09 -20.25 -8.88
CA GLN A 107 2.43 -20.80 -8.64
C GLN A 107 2.41 -22.33 -8.60
N THR A 108 1.47 -22.94 -7.89
CA THR A 108 1.29 -24.39 -7.83
C THR A 108 0.91 -24.95 -9.20
N LEU A 109 0.00 -24.28 -9.92
CA LEU A 109 -0.42 -24.70 -11.25
C LEU A 109 0.74 -24.67 -12.27
N ILE A 110 1.55 -23.62 -12.24
CA ILE A 110 2.74 -23.52 -13.11
C ILE A 110 3.74 -24.62 -12.76
N ALA A 111 3.99 -24.89 -11.49
CA ALA A 111 4.94 -25.90 -11.05
C ALA A 111 4.50 -27.32 -11.38
N GLN A 112 3.20 -27.60 -11.45
CA GLN A 112 2.63 -28.91 -11.77
C GLN A 112 2.47 -29.16 -13.28
N SER A 113 2.55 -28.11 -14.10
CA SER A 113 2.30 -28.21 -15.54
C SER A 113 3.62 -28.35 -16.31
N GLU A 114 3.80 -29.43 -17.05
CA GLU A 114 4.94 -29.56 -17.98
C GLU A 114 4.88 -28.53 -19.12
N ALA A 115 3.67 -28.26 -19.66
CA ALA A 115 3.42 -27.19 -20.61
C ALA A 115 1.93 -26.84 -20.65
N MET A 116 1.60 -25.60 -20.34
CA MET A 116 0.20 -25.12 -20.51
C MET A 116 -0.16 -24.95 -21.97
N THR A 117 -1.40 -25.29 -22.35
CA THR A 117 -1.90 -25.01 -23.70
C THR A 117 -2.15 -23.52 -23.89
N PRO A 118 -2.09 -22.97 -25.14
CA PRO A 118 -2.46 -21.59 -25.39
C PRO A 118 -3.88 -21.23 -24.92
N ALA A 119 -4.81 -22.19 -25.01
CA ALA A 119 -6.19 -22.02 -24.53
C ALA A 119 -6.26 -21.89 -23.01
N ASP A 120 -5.49 -22.70 -22.25
CA ASP A 120 -5.46 -22.60 -20.79
C ASP A 120 -4.78 -21.30 -20.35
N MET A 121 -3.69 -20.89 -21.00
CA MET A 121 -3.05 -19.60 -20.73
C MET A 121 -4.00 -18.44 -20.94
N ALA A 122 -4.76 -18.45 -22.03
CA ALA A 122 -5.76 -17.42 -22.33
C ALA A 122 -6.89 -17.41 -21.30
N ARG A 123 -7.41 -18.58 -20.91
CA ARG A 123 -8.47 -18.72 -19.91
C ARG A 123 -8.03 -18.21 -18.55
N ILE A 124 -6.84 -18.62 -18.08
CA ILE A 124 -6.27 -18.17 -16.81
C ILE A 124 -5.95 -16.67 -16.86
N GLY A 125 -5.32 -16.21 -17.94
CA GLY A 125 -5.00 -14.81 -18.15
C GLY A 125 -6.23 -13.90 -18.15
N ALA A 126 -7.30 -14.34 -18.85
CA ALA A 126 -8.58 -13.63 -18.85
C ALA A 126 -9.23 -13.59 -17.46
N ALA A 127 -9.13 -14.69 -16.69
CA ALA A 127 -9.61 -14.72 -15.31
C ALA A 127 -8.83 -13.73 -14.41
N MET A 128 -7.49 -13.71 -14.51
CA MET A 128 -6.65 -12.73 -13.79
C MET A 128 -6.99 -11.29 -14.18
N ALA A 129 -7.14 -11.02 -15.47
CA ALA A 129 -7.47 -9.68 -15.96
C ALA A 129 -8.85 -9.21 -15.49
N ARG A 130 -9.86 -10.10 -15.44
CA ARG A 130 -11.18 -9.79 -14.85
C ARG A 130 -11.09 -9.50 -13.36
N ALA A 131 -10.30 -10.26 -12.63
CA ALA A 131 -10.09 -10.04 -11.20
C ALA A 131 -9.39 -8.69 -10.94
N ALA A 132 -8.31 -8.38 -11.65
CA ALA A 132 -7.65 -7.08 -11.58
C ALA A 132 -8.60 -5.93 -11.94
N HIS A 133 -9.41 -6.09 -13.00
CA HIS A 133 -10.42 -5.08 -13.37
C HIS A 133 -11.45 -4.85 -12.27
N SER A 134 -11.86 -5.92 -11.57
CA SER A 134 -12.79 -5.81 -10.43
C SER A 134 -12.19 -4.97 -9.27
N LEU A 135 -10.87 -5.08 -9.02
CA LEU A 135 -10.16 -4.23 -8.05
C LEU A 135 -10.09 -2.78 -8.53
N HIS A 136 -9.70 -2.57 -9.80
CA HIS A 136 -9.58 -1.24 -10.39
C HIS A 136 -10.90 -0.47 -10.33
N ARG A 137 -12.04 -1.16 -10.51
CA ARG A 137 -13.38 -0.56 -10.34
C ARG A 137 -13.70 -0.17 -8.91
N GLN A 138 -13.00 -0.73 -7.94
CA GLN A 138 -13.08 -0.40 -6.51
C GLN A 138 -11.94 0.54 -6.09
N ASN A 139 -11.29 1.22 -7.06
CA ASN A 139 -10.21 2.17 -6.86
C ASN A 139 -8.92 1.58 -6.26
N VAL A 140 -8.71 0.27 -6.39
CA VAL A 140 -7.54 -0.43 -5.86
C VAL A 140 -6.68 -0.95 -6.99
N CYS A 141 -5.38 -0.60 -6.99
CA CYS A 141 -4.33 -1.26 -7.76
C CYS A 141 -3.61 -2.24 -6.84
N HIS A 142 -3.42 -3.47 -7.29
CA HIS A 142 -2.82 -4.52 -6.46
C HIS A 142 -1.32 -4.33 -6.24
N LEU A 143 -0.57 -4.00 -7.29
CA LEU A 143 0.85 -3.63 -7.34
C LEU A 143 1.86 -4.72 -6.88
N ASP A 144 1.40 -5.89 -6.46
CA ASP A 144 2.23 -7.08 -6.17
C ASP A 144 1.60 -8.37 -6.74
N LEU A 145 1.05 -8.27 -7.96
CA LEU A 145 0.54 -9.44 -8.65
C LEU A 145 1.70 -10.36 -9.03
N LYS A 146 1.63 -11.59 -8.53
CA LYS A 146 2.58 -12.68 -8.78
C LYS A 146 1.85 -14.02 -8.67
N PRO A 147 2.42 -15.12 -9.17
CA PRO A 147 1.75 -16.42 -9.16
C PRO A 147 1.31 -16.90 -7.78
N ALA A 148 2.03 -16.52 -6.71
CA ALA A 148 1.67 -16.87 -5.33
C ALA A 148 0.42 -16.12 -4.83
N ASN A 149 0.14 -14.92 -5.37
CA ASN A 149 -0.96 -14.06 -4.94
C ASN A 149 -2.22 -14.21 -5.81
N VAL A 150 -2.24 -15.17 -6.73
CA VAL A 150 -3.40 -15.49 -7.57
C VAL A 150 -3.88 -16.90 -7.27
N LEU A 151 -5.09 -17.01 -6.74
CA LEU A 151 -5.76 -18.28 -6.49
C LEU A 151 -6.70 -18.59 -7.64
N ILE A 152 -6.60 -19.78 -8.22
CA ILE A 152 -7.53 -20.27 -9.26
C ILE A 152 -8.47 -21.28 -8.60
N GLN A 153 -9.76 -20.97 -8.64
CA GLN A 153 -10.80 -21.82 -8.11
C GLN A 153 -11.22 -22.91 -9.12
N ALA A 154 -11.93 -23.92 -8.66
CA ALA A 154 -12.39 -25.05 -9.49
C ALA A 154 -13.29 -24.62 -10.67
N ASP A 155 -14.02 -23.51 -10.52
CA ASP A 155 -14.84 -22.91 -11.59
C ASP A 155 -14.04 -22.07 -12.60
N GLY A 156 -12.71 -22.00 -12.43
CA GLY A 156 -11.79 -21.23 -13.26
C GLY A 156 -11.72 -19.74 -12.92
N ARG A 157 -12.36 -19.27 -11.88
CA ARG A 157 -12.29 -17.88 -11.40
C ARG A 157 -10.96 -17.63 -10.72
N ALA A 158 -10.37 -16.46 -10.98
CA ALA A 158 -9.22 -15.97 -10.25
C ALA A 158 -9.65 -15.13 -9.05
N VAL A 159 -8.99 -15.33 -7.91
CA VAL A 159 -9.12 -14.53 -6.70
C VAL A 159 -7.76 -13.97 -6.34
N MET A 160 -7.70 -12.66 -6.10
CA MET A 160 -6.49 -11.97 -5.70
C MET A 160 -6.30 -12.05 -4.18
N LEU A 161 -5.06 -12.34 -3.77
CA LEU A 161 -4.65 -12.52 -2.38
C LEU A 161 -3.55 -11.51 -2.05
N ASP A 162 -3.43 -11.16 -0.76
CA ASP A 162 -2.32 -10.35 -0.23
C ASP A 162 -2.27 -8.91 -0.77
N PHE A 163 -2.97 -8.01 -0.08
CA PHE A 163 -3.10 -6.60 -0.45
C PHE A 163 -2.08 -5.68 0.24
N GLY A 164 -1.05 -6.24 0.84
CA GLY A 164 -0.07 -5.48 1.63
C GLY A 164 0.74 -4.44 0.86
N LEU A 165 0.84 -4.55 -0.47
CA LEU A 165 1.51 -3.56 -1.32
C LEU A 165 0.54 -2.79 -2.22
N SER A 166 -0.76 -2.96 -2.04
CA SER A 166 -1.79 -2.32 -2.85
C SER A 166 -1.88 -0.81 -2.59
N CYS A 167 -2.45 -0.10 -3.53
CA CYS A 167 -2.73 1.33 -3.43
C CYS A 167 -4.22 1.56 -3.69
N HIS A 168 -4.88 2.34 -2.85
CA HIS A 168 -6.25 2.76 -3.06
C HIS A 168 -6.26 4.24 -3.48
N ALA A 169 -6.92 4.59 -4.59
CA ALA A 169 -6.90 5.94 -5.14
C ALA A 169 -7.40 7.03 -4.19
N HIS A 170 -8.20 6.62 -3.21
CA HIS A 170 -8.77 7.52 -2.23
C HIS A 170 -8.15 7.40 -0.84
N TYR A 171 -7.04 6.69 -0.64
CA TYR A 171 -6.34 6.61 0.65
C TYR A 171 -4.91 7.13 0.47
N PRO A 172 -4.33 7.72 1.53
CA PRO A 172 -2.91 8.00 1.53
C PRO A 172 -2.12 6.71 1.25
N ASP A 173 -1.13 6.80 0.38
CA ASP A 173 -0.25 5.67 0.11
C ASP A 173 0.77 5.53 1.23
N LEU A 174 0.51 4.63 2.19
CA LEU A 174 1.37 4.37 3.34
C LEU A 174 2.80 3.95 2.95
N LEU A 175 2.94 3.38 1.75
CA LEU A 175 4.20 2.87 1.23
C LEU A 175 4.97 3.88 0.39
N ALA A 176 4.35 5.00 -0.01
CA ALA A 176 5.00 5.99 -0.89
C ALA A 176 6.31 6.55 -0.31
N GLU A 177 6.46 6.54 1.00
CA GLU A 177 7.63 7.08 1.68
C GLU A 177 8.77 6.08 1.86
N GLU A 178 8.45 4.83 2.09
CA GLU A 178 9.43 3.74 2.13
C GLU A 178 9.96 3.40 0.74
N LEU A 179 9.28 3.88 -0.30
CA LEU A 179 9.55 3.62 -1.72
C LEU A 179 10.74 4.39 -2.31
N ARG A 180 11.65 4.91 -1.53
CA ARG A 180 12.99 5.27 -2.03
C ARG A 180 13.69 4.06 -2.66
N LYS A 181 13.16 2.84 -2.41
CA LYS A 181 13.52 1.59 -3.10
C LYS A 181 12.26 1.00 -3.73
N ALA A 182 12.38 0.44 -4.93
CA ALA A 182 11.29 -0.26 -5.57
C ALA A 182 10.77 -1.39 -4.65
N VAL A 183 9.55 -1.26 -4.16
CA VAL A 183 8.89 -2.25 -3.29
C VAL A 183 8.00 -3.13 -4.17
N GLY A 184 8.06 -4.41 -3.96
CA GLY A 184 7.34 -5.42 -4.72
C GLY A 184 8.23 -6.61 -5.04
N SER A 185 7.64 -7.62 -5.62
CA SER A 185 8.36 -8.81 -6.06
C SER A 185 9.15 -8.50 -7.33
N PRO A 186 10.50 -8.50 -7.30
CA PRO A 186 11.35 -7.92 -8.34
C PRO A 186 11.09 -8.42 -9.76
N ILE A 187 10.60 -9.64 -9.90
CA ILE A 187 10.33 -10.26 -11.21
C ILE A 187 9.12 -9.61 -11.90
N TRP A 188 8.06 -9.30 -11.15
CA TRP A 188 6.75 -8.88 -11.68
C TRP A 188 6.51 -7.37 -11.63
N ILE A 189 7.37 -6.61 -10.95
CA ILE A 189 7.22 -5.16 -10.76
C ILE A 189 7.22 -4.41 -12.11
N ALA A 190 6.32 -3.46 -12.30
CA ALA A 190 6.21 -2.68 -13.53
C ALA A 190 7.27 -1.57 -13.62
N PRO A 191 7.61 -1.09 -14.84
CA PRO A 191 8.59 -0.02 -15.06
C PRO A 191 8.32 1.24 -14.24
N GLU A 192 7.08 1.72 -14.19
CA GLU A 192 6.67 2.90 -13.42
C GLU A 192 6.89 2.72 -11.91
N GLN A 193 6.64 1.52 -11.37
CA GLN A 193 6.91 1.22 -9.96
C GLN A 193 8.42 1.27 -9.63
N VAL A 194 9.29 0.91 -10.59
CA VAL A 194 10.75 1.00 -10.41
C VAL A 194 11.22 2.44 -10.24
N VAL A 195 10.49 3.41 -10.79
CA VAL A 195 10.78 4.84 -10.64
C VAL A 195 9.89 5.52 -9.59
N GLY A 196 9.19 4.74 -8.76
CA GLY A 196 8.43 5.23 -7.63
C GLY A 196 7.02 5.74 -7.96
N VAL A 197 6.53 5.51 -9.19
CA VAL A 197 5.14 5.84 -9.56
C VAL A 197 4.24 4.68 -9.20
N ARG A 198 3.24 4.95 -8.37
CA ARG A 198 2.23 3.99 -7.89
C ARG A 198 0.83 4.43 -8.29
N GLY A 199 -0.14 3.54 -8.19
CA GLY A 199 -1.55 3.86 -8.46
C GLY A 199 -1.96 3.77 -9.94
N ASP A 200 -1.07 3.37 -10.85
CA ASP A 200 -1.45 3.11 -12.24
C ASP A 200 -1.99 1.68 -12.40
N PRO A 201 -3.27 1.49 -12.79
CA PRO A 201 -3.85 0.15 -12.96
C PRO A 201 -3.17 -0.67 -14.07
N ARG A 202 -2.43 -0.02 -14.96
CA ARG A 202 -1.65 -0.69 -16.02
C ARG A 202 -0.37 -1.34 -15.49
N SER A 203 0.00 -1.08 -14.23
CA SER A 203 1.06 -1.84 -13.54
C SER A 203 0.62 -3.28 -13.30
N ASP A 204 -0.64 -3.50 -12.92
CA ASP A 204 -1.22 -4.84 -12.78
C ASP A 204 -1.32 -5.56 -14.14
N VAL A 205 -1.63 -4.83 -15.22
CA VAL A 205 -1.60 -5.37 -16.60
C VAL A 205 -0.20 -5.85 -16.97
N PHE A 206 0.85 -5.09 -16.61
CA PHE A 206 2.23 -5.50 -16.83
C PHE A 206 2.57 -6.79 -16.07
N ALA A 207 2.21 -6.87 -14.80
CA ALA A 207 2.45 -8.06 -13.97
C ALA A 207 1.73 -9.31 -14.53
N ILE A 208 0.48 -9.15 -15.02
CA ILE A 208 -0.23 -10.23 -15.73
C ILE A 208 0.53 -10.64 -17.00
N GLY A 209 1.08 -9.67 -17.74
CA GLY A 209 1.93 -9.93 -18.91
C GLY A 209 3.17 -10.75 -18.57
N VAL A 210 3.83 -10.46 -17.44
CA VAL A 210 4.99 -11.25 -16.95
C VAL A 210 4.57 -12.68 -16.62
N MET A 211 3.43 -12.87 -15.93
CA MET A 211 2.91 -14.20 -15.62
C MET A 211 2.52 -14.99 -16.90
N LEU A 212 1.89 -14.35 -17.87
CA LEU A 212 1.58 -14.97 -19.16
C LEU A 212 2.85 -15.36 -19.92
N TYR A 213 3.88 -14.51 -19.90
CA TYR A 213 5.18 -14.83 -20.48
C TYR A 213 5.79 -16.08 -19.83
N GLN A 214 5.79 -16.12 -18.49
CA GLN A 214 6.30 -17.26 -17.71
C GLN A 214 5.52 -18.55 -18.03
N MET A 215 4.19 -18.49 -18.11
CA MET A 215 3.37 -19.65 -18.50
C MET A 215 3.67 -20.12 -19.93
N ALA A 216 4.01 -19.20 -20.84
CA ALA A 216 4.26 -19.51 -22.24
C ALA A 216 5.65 -20.12 -22.48
N THR A 217 6.67 -19.70 -21.73
CA THR A 217 8.08 -19.99 -21.99
C THR A 217 8.77 -20.80 -20.90
N GLY A 218 8.23 -20.81 -19.67
CA GLY A 218 8.93 -21.29 -18.47
C GLY A 218 9.96 -20.29 -17.92
N GLU A 219 10.22 -19.19 -18.62
CA GLU A 219 11.24 -18.19 -18.29
C GLU A 219 10.59 -16.87 -17.87
N THR A 220 11.37 -15.99 -17.26
CA THR A 220 10.94 -14.63 -16.92
C THR A 220 11.44 -13.64 -17.97
N PRO A 221 10.62 -12.63 -18.40
CA PRO A 221 10.95 -11.77 -19.55
C PRO A 221 12.17 -10.87 -19.31
N PHE A 222 12.53 -10.59 -18.04
CA PHE A 222 13.64 -9.70 -17.65
C PHE A 222 14.60 -10.39 -16.68
N GLY A 223 14.58 -11.72 -16.58
CA GLY A 223 15.38 -12.50 -15.63
C GLY A 223 14.98 -12.26 -14.17
N GLU A 224 15.85 -12.63 -13.27
CA GLU A 224 15.70 -12.42 -11.81
C GLU A 224 16.65 -11.30 -11.36
N PRO A 225 16.17 -10.05 -11.31
CA PRO A 225 17.02 -8.92 -11.00
C PRO A 225 17.41 -8.91 -9.50
N ALA A 226 18.70 -9.10 -9.22
CA ALA A 226 19.25 -9.02 -7.86
C ALA A 226 19.69 -7.60 -7.46
N THR A 227 19.72 -6.66 -8.39
CA THR A 227 20.22 -5.29 -8.18
C THR A 227 19.25 -4.24 -8.71
N ALA A 228 19.35 -3.01 -8.19
CA ALA A 228 18.59 -1.86 -8.71
C ALA A 228 18.87 -1.60 -10.21
N GLY A 229 20.09 -1.84 -10.68
CA GLY A 229 20.44 -1.74 -12.09
C GLY A 229 19.71 -2.79 -12.93
N GLY A 230 19.61 -4.02 -12.45
CA GLY A 230 18.85 -5.10 -13.08
C GLY A 230 17.36 -4.76 -13.14
N LEU A 231 16.79 -4.22 -12.06
CA LEU A 231 15.40 -3.74 -12.04
C LEU A 231 15.14 -2.68 -13.10
N ARG A 232 16.05 -1.74 -13.32
CA ARG A 232 15.89 -0.65 -14.30
C ARG A 232 15.93 -1.11 -15.76
N GLN A 233 16.39 -2.32 -16.05
CA GLN A 233 16.43 -2.83 -17.43
C GLN A 233 15.04 -2.85 -18.08
N ARG A 234 13.97 -3.09 -17.33
CA ARG A 234 12.60 -3.09 -17.85
C ARG A 234 12.09 -1.74 -18.32
N LEU A 235 12.78 -0.64 -17.98
CA LEU A 235 12.46 0.70 -18.48
C LEU A 235 12.76 0.85 -19.99
N TRP A 236 13.65 0.03 -20.54
CA TRP A 236 14.12 0.13 -21.92
C TRP A 236 14.32 -1.19 -22.64
N MET A 237 14.50 -2.29 -21.91
CA MET A 237 14.74 -3.61 -22.50
C MET A 237 13.45 -4.17 -23.11
N THR A 238 13.56 -4.75 -24.29
CA THR A 238 12.49 -5.55 -24.90
C THR A 238 12.73 -7.00 -24.52
N PRO A 239 11.74 -7.72 -23.99
CA PRO A 239 11.90 -9.13 -23.69
C PRO A 239 12.14 -9.94 -24.98
N VAL A 240 12.77 -11.10 -24.83
CA VAL A 240 12.88 -12.07 -25.91
C VAL A 240 11.46 -12.47 -26.33
N PRO A 241 11.13 -12.51 -27.64
CA PRO A 241 9.81 -12.94 -28.07
C PRO A 241 9.48 -14.36 -27.59
N PRO A 242 8.31 -14.60 -26.98
CA PRO A 242 7.92 -15.95 -26.53
C PRO A 242 8.05 -17.04 -27.61
N ARG A 243 7.80 -16.70 -28.87
CA ARG A 243 7.93 -17.62 -30.01
C ARG A 243 9.39 -18.03 -30.32
N GLN A 244 10.38 -17.32 -29.81
CA GLN A 244 11.77 -17.74 -29.86
C GLN A 244 12.02 -18.95 -28.96
N HIS A 245 11.39 -18.99 -27.78
CA HIS A 245 11.45 -20.12 -26.83
C HIS A 245 10.49 -21.25 -27.24
N ARG A 246 9.30 -20.86 -27.72
CA ARG A 246 8.23 -21.80 -28.10
C ARG A 246 7.68 -21.44 -29.48
N PRO A 247 8.28 -21.93 -30.58
CA PRO A 247 7.87 -21.58 -31.96
C PRO A 247 6.41 -21.88 -32.28
N ALA A 248 5.82 -22.89 -31.63
CA ALA A 248 4.41 -23.27 -31.80
C ALA A 248 3.42 -22.34 -31.08
N LEU A 249 3.89 -21.31 -30.35
CA LEU A 249 3.00 -20.35 -29.70
C LEU A 249 2.25 -19.53 -30.75
N PRO A 250 0.92 -19.37 -30.65
CA PRO A 250 0.15 -18.56 -31.59
C PRO A 250 0.58 -17.09 -31.61
N GLU A 251 0.52 -16.45 -32.77
CA GLU A 251 0.88 -15.04 -32.97
C GLU A 251 0.04 -14.11 -32.10
N TRP A 252 -1.26 -14.38 -31.98
CA TRP A 252 -2.16 -13.58 -31.18
C TRP A 252 -1.79 -13.59 -29.69
N LEU A 253 -1.35 -14.72 -29.16
CA LEU A 253 -0.98 -14.80 -27.73
C LEU A 253 0.34 -14.08 -27.48
N GLN A 254 1.31 -14.20 -28.37
CA GLN A 254 2.53 -13.39 -28.30
C GLN A 254 2.24 -11.89 -28.39
N GLU A 255 1.34 -11.48 -29.32
CA GLU A 255 0.94 -10.08 -29.45
C GLU A 255 0.42 -9.52 -28.12
N ILE A 256 -0.49 -10.26 -27.46
CA ILE A 256 -1.05 -9.89 -26.16
C ILE A 256 0.04 -9.79 -25.09
N ILE A 257 0.88 -10.82 -24.97
CA ILE A 257 1.95 -10.87 -23.96
C ILE A 257 2.89 -9.67 -24.13
N LEU A 258 3.41 -9.44 -25.33
CA LEU A 258 4.36 -8.36 -25.59
C LEU A 258 3.73 -6.97 -25.47
N LYS A 259 2.43 -6.83 -25.75
CA LYS A 259 1.69 -5.58 -25.53
C LYS A 259 1.56 -5.26 -24.05
N CYS A 260 1.31 -6.24 -23.18
CA CYS A 260 1.31 -6.04 -21.74
C CYS A 260 2.68 -5.62 -21.21
N LEU A 261 3.77 -6.10 -21.82
CA LEU A 261 5.16 -5.87 -21.39
C LEU A 261 5.80 -4.60 -21.96
N GLU A 262 5.05 -3.73 -22.64
CA GLU A 262 5.58 -2.44 -23.09
C GLU A 262 6.04 -1.60 -21.89
N PRO A 263 7.24 -1.00 -21.94
CA PRO A 263 7.73 -0.16 -20.85
C PRO A 263 6.86 1.07 -20.62
N VAL A 264 6.32 1.63 -21.69
CA VAL A 264 5.44 2.80 -21.67
C VAL A 264 4.01 2.35 -21.40
N ALA A 265 3.43 2.75 -20.27
CA ALA A 265 2.12 2.29 -19.85
C ALA A 265 1.00 2.60 -20.86
N GLU A 266 1.09 3.73 -21.60
CA GLU A 266 0.17 4.15 -22.65
C GLU A 266 0.15 3.20 -23.86
N GLN A 267 1.20 2.41 -24.07
CA GLN A 267 1.32 1.45 -25.15
C GLN A 267 0.79 0.07 -24.79
N ARG A 268 0.44 -0.15 -23.51
CA ARG A 268 -0.21 -1.36 -23.01
C ARG A 268 -1.71 -1.34 -23.29
N TYR A 269 -2.43 -2.27 -22.70
CA TYR A 269 -3.88 -2.21 -22.63
C TYR A 269 -4.33 -1.06 -21.73
N PRO A 270 -5.33 -0.26 -22.16
CA PRO A 270 -5.80 0.88 -21.37
C PRO A 270 -6.46 0.45 -20.05
N SER A 271 -6.98 -0.77 -19.98
CA SER A 271 -7.50 -1.38 -18.76
C SER A 271 -7.36 -2.90 -18.80
N ALA A 272 -7.44 -3.53 -17.65
CA ALA A 272 -7.46 -4.99 -17.53
C ALA A 272 -8.71 -5.62 -18.19
N ALA A 273 -9.81 -4.88 -18.35
CA ALA A 273 -10.97 -5.35 -19.09
C ALA A 273 -10.67 -5.56 -20.59
N HIS A 274 -9.91 -4.66 -21.22
CA HIS A 274 -9.49 -4.82 -22.61
C HIS A 274 -8.56 -6.02 -22.79
N LEU A 275 -7.67 -6.25 -21.82
CA LEU A 275 -6.83 -7.46 -21.82
C LEU A 275 -7.67 -8.73 -21.69
N ALA A 276 -8.66 -8.74 -20.79
CA ALA A 276 -9.57 -9.88 -20.62
C ALA A 276 -10.38 -10.16 -21.91
N PHE A 277 -10.79 -9.11 -22.61
CA PHE A 277 -11.52 -9.23 -23.87
C PHE A 277 -10.67 -9.91 -24.96
N ASP A 278 -9.44 -9.39 -25.22
CA ASP A 278 -8.56 -9.94 -26.25
C ASP A 278 -8.18 -11.40 -25.95
N LEU A 279 -7.91 -11.74 -24.66
CA LEU A 279 -7.64 -13.13 -24.25
C LEU A 279 -8.84 -14.06 -24.42
N SER A 280 -10.06 -13.53 -24.34
CA SER A 280 -11.30 -14.30 -24.54
C SER A 280 -11.71 -14.39 -26.01
N HIS A 281 -11.23 -13.49 -26.87
CA HIS A 281 -11.57 -13.39 -28.29
C HIS A 281 -10.32 -13.37 -29.18
N PRO A 282 -9.57 -14.49 -29.26
CA PRO A 282 -8.31 -14.55 -30.01
C PRO A 282 -8.42 -14.15 -31.50
N GLY A 283 -9.59 -14.35 -32.08
CA GLY A 283 -9.87 -14.02 -33.50
C GLY A 283 -9.95 -12.52 -33.78
N ASP A 284 -10.18 -11.70 -32.74
CA ASP A 284 -10.32 -10.25 -32.86
C ASP A 284 -9.01 -9.51 -32.62
N VAL A 285 -7.96 -10.24 -32.19
CA VAL A 285 -6.65 -9.65 -31.88
C VAL A 285 -5.95 -9.17 -33.14
N GLN A 286 -5.65 -7.87 -33.19
CA GLN A 286 -4.87 -7.29 -34.31
C GLN A 286 -3.39 -7.67 -34.14
N ILE A 287 -2.91 -8.55 -35.03
CA ILE A 287 -1.54 -9.02 -35.05
C ILE A 287 -0.64 -7.98 -35.73
N THR A 288 0.26 -7.39 -34.95
CA THR A 288 1.28 -6.44 -35.44
C THR A 288 2.63 -7.14 -35.69
N ALA A 289 3.70 -6.36 -35.86
CA ALA A 289 5.06 -6.89 -35.91
C ALA A 289 5.46 -7.63 -34.63
N ARG A 290 4.89 -7.27 -33.48
CA ARG A 290 5.09 -7.92 -32.17
C ARG A 290 4.70 -9.41 -32.20
N GLY A 291 3.48 -9.71 -32.69
CA GLY A 291 2.97 -11.08 -32.76
C GLY A 291 3.78 -11.98 -33.69
N ARG A 292 4.38 -11.41 -34.75
CA ARG A 292 5.15 -12.14 -35.77
C ARG A 292 6.64 -12.26 -35.47
N GLN A 293 7.14 -11.51 -34.47
CA GLN A 293 8.57 -11.49 -34.15
C GLN A 293 9.04 -12.84 -33.62
N THR A 294 10.14 -13.37 -34.17
CA THR A 294 10.74 -14.66 -33.75
C THR A 294 12.16 -14.51 -33.22
N GLN A 295 12.73 -13.31 -33.33
CA GLN A 295 14.09 -13.02 -32.84
C GLN A 295 14.08 -11.82 -31.90
N GLY A 296 14.95 -11.85 -30.92
CA GLY A 296 15.12 -10.73 -29.99
C GLY A 296 15.58 -9.46 -30.68
N ALA A 297 15.27 -8.32 -30.08
CA ALA A 297 15.67 -7.02 -30.59
C ALA A 297 17.20 -6.84 -30.59
N GLY A 298 17.75 -6.27 -31.65
CA GLY A 298 19.19 -6.02 -31.75
C GLY A 298 19.68 -4.88 -30.85
N PHE A 299 21.01 -4.82 -30.65
CA PHE A 299 21.69 -3.84 -29.80
C PHE A 299 21.26 -2.37 -30.05
N TRP A 300 21.16 -1.95 -31.29
CA TRP A 300 20.76 -0.59 -31.66
C TRP A 300 19.33 -0.24 -31.26
N HIS A 301 18.43 -1.21 -31.22
CA HIS A 301 17.07 -1.03 -30.75
C HIS A 301 17.05 -0.74 -29.24
N HIS A 302 17.76 -1.54 -28.46
CA HIS A 302 17.89 -1.35 -27.02
C HIS A 302 18.58 -0.02 -26.68
N PHE A 303 19.63 0.37 -27.42
CA PHE A 303 20.31 1.63 -27.22
C PHE A 303 19.40 2.86 -27.47
N LYS A 304 18.59 2.84 -28.54
CA LYS A 304 17.60 3.91 -28.78
C LYS A 304 16.54 3.99 -27.69
N ARG A 305 16.08 2.86 -27.19
CA ARG A 305 15.10 2.81 -26.08
C ARG A 305 15.73 3.30 -24.79
N TRP A 306 16.97 2.95 -24.50
CA TRP A 306 17.70 3.41 -23.33
C TRP A 306 17.86 4.95 -23.34
N LEU A 307 18.22 5.54 -24.46
CA LEU A 307 18.29 7.00 -24.60
C LEU A 307 16.95 7.68 -24.36
N ARG A 308 15.86 7.09 -24.83
CA ARG A 308 14.50 7.60 -24.58
C ARG A 308 14.11 7.47 -23.12
N ALA A 309 14.40 6.35 -22.49
CA ALA A 309 14.08 6.09 -21.08
C ALA A 309 14.80 7.08 -20.12
N ALA A 310 15.98 7.54 -20.48
CA ALA A 310 16.75 8.52 -19.69
C ALA A 310 16.05 9.90 -19.58
N GLY A 311 15.14 10.23 -20.52
CA GLY A 311 14.37 11.48 -20.52
C GLY A 311 12.88 11.31 -20.21
N MET A 312 12.40 10.09 -19.93
CA MET A 312 10.98 9.86 -19.66
C MET A 312 10.62 10.27 -18.23
N GLN A 313 9.63 11.13 -18.13
CA GLN A 313 8.90 11.37 -16.88
C GLN A 313 7.67 10.47 -16.89
N TYR A 314 7.60 9.55 -15.94
CA TYR A 314 6.40 8.77 -15.72
C TYR A 314 5.38 9.63 -14.98
N GLN A 315 4.22 9.84 -15.58
CA GLN A 315 3.07 10.42 -14.89
C GLN A 315 2.06 9.31 -14.64
N PRO A 316 1.52 9.18 -13.42
CA PRO A 316 0.46 8.22 -13.17
C PRO A 316 -0.74 8.56 -14.06
N SER A 317 -1.33 7.55 -14.68
CA SER A 317 -2.60 7.74 -15.36
C SER A 317 -3.67 8.05 -14.33
N PRO A 318 -4.48 9.11 -14.52
CA PRO A 318 -5.63 9.31 -13.65
C PRO A 318 -6.52 8.07 -13.72
N LEU A 319 -6.78 7.45 -12.56
CA LEU A 319 -7.79 6.41 -12.46
C LEU A 319 -9.14 6.99 -12.97
N PRO A 320 -10.02 6.17 -13.56
CA PRO A 320 -11.31 6.64 -14.06
C PRO A 320 -12.16 7.39 -13.02
N THR A 321 -11.82 7.24 -11.75
CA THR A 321 -12.49 7.85 -10.60
C THR A 321 -11.84 9.13 -10.09
N GLN A 322 -10.67 9.52 -10.57
CA GLN A 322 -10.09 10.85 -10.25
C GLN A 322 -10.88 12.02 -10.87
N GLN A 323 -11.91 11.73 -11.65
CA GLN A 323 -12.87 12.73 -12.10
C GLN A 323 -14.00 13.02 -11.08
N ILE A 324 -13.99 12.33 -9.94
CA ILE A 324 -14.95 12.55 -8.85
C ILE A 324 -14.19 13.25 -7.72
N ASP A 325 -14.58 14.47 -7.41
CA ASP A 325 -14.17 15.38 -6.34
C ASP A 325 -13.03 14.91 -5.42
N GLU A 326 -11.93 15.66 -5.43
CA GLU A 326 -10.81 15.50 -4.50
C GLU A 326 -11.31 15.46 -3.06
N VAL A 327 -11.24 14.31 -2.43
CA VAL A 327 -11.57 14.21 -1.00
C VAL A 327 -10.40 14.79 -0.22
N PRO A 328 -10.59 15.94 0.46
CA PRO A 328 -9.49 16.64 1.08
C PRO A 328 -8.82 15.81 2.17
N ILE A 329 -7.49 15.80 2.18
CA ILE A 329 -6.67 15.11 3.19
C ILE A 329 -6.20 16.14 4.21
N VAL A 330 -6.56 15.92 5.48
CA VAL A 330 -6.05 16.67 6.62
C VAL A 330 -4.95 15.83 7.28
N MET A 331 -3.72 16.30 7.22
CA MET A 331 -2.58 15.68 7.89
C MET A 331 -2.39 16.32 9.27
N VAL A 332 -2.24 15.51 10.31
CA VAL A 332 -1.79 15.96 11.62
C VAL A 332 -0.39 15.43 11.90
N ALA A 333 0.57 16.33 12.10
CA ALA A 333 1.92 15.97 12.50
C ALA A 333 1.99 15.84 14.02
N LEU A 334 2.12 14.61 14.50
CA LEU A 334 2.17 14.28 15.93
C LEU A 334 3.62 14.17 16.41
N PRO A 335 4.07 15.06 17.31
CA PRO A 335 5.38 14.94 17.92
C PRO A 335 5.41 13.74 18.87
N TYR A 336 6.52 13.02 18.89
CA TYR A 336 6.70 11.85 19.76
C TYR A 336 7.62 12.10 20.96
N LYS A 337 8.41 13.19 20.93
CA LYS A 337 9.30 13.63 22.02
C LYS A 337 8.93 15.02 22.50
N ASP A 338 9.25 15.30 23.74
CA ASP A 338 9.18 16.62 24.39
C ASP A 338 7.83 17.35 24.20
N VAL A 339 6.73 16.59 24.21
CA VAL A 339 5.39 17.12 24.03
C VAL A 339 4.57 16.96 25.31
N SER A 340 3.90 18.03 25.71
CA SER A 340 2.97 18.00 26.84
C SER A 340 1.61 17.44 26.43
N ASP A 341 0.90 16.81 27.36
CA ASP A 341 -0.48 16.34 27.15
C ASP A 341 -1.41 17.48 26.73
N ALA A 342 -1.16 18.70 27.21
CA ALA A 342 -1.91 19.88 26.83
C ALA A 342 -1.72 20.25 25.33
N THR A 343 -0.53 20.05 24.78
CA THR A 343 -0.27 20.24 23.34
C THR A 343 -0.99 19.17 22.51
N LEU A 344 -0.94 17.92 22.93
CA LEU A 344 -1.64 16.81 22.28
C LEU A 344 -3.17 16.99 22.33
N TYR A 345 -3.69 17.52 23.44
CA TYR A 345 -5.10 17.89 23.56
C TYR A 345 -5.48 19.03 22.60
N SER A 346 -4.67 20.09 22.56
CA SER A 346 -4.92 21.24 21.66
C SER A 346 -4.86 20.85 20.17
N LEU A 347 -3.95 19.93 19.82
CA LEU A 347 -3.90 19.36 18.47
C LEU A 347 -5.19 18.59 18.15
N ARG A 348 -5.69 17.78 19.09
CA ARG A 348 -6.94 17.04 18.92
C ARG A 348 -8.12 17.96 18.71
N GLU A 349 -8.25 19.01 19.51
CA GLU A 349 -9.26 20.05 19.35
C GLU A 349 -9.22 20.73 17.97
N ALA A 350 -8.00 21.08 17.51
CA ALA A 350 -7.82 21.69 16.18
C ALA A 350 -8.22 20.75 15.04
N VAL A 351 -7.84 19.47 15.15
CA VAL A 351 -8.24 18.43 14.19
C VAL A 351 -9.75 18.24 14.18
N GLN A 352 -10.39 18.14 15.34
CA GLN A 352 -11.83 17.97 15.46
C GLN A 352 -12.60 19.12 14.81
N ARG A 353 -12.17 20.37 15.04
CA ARG A 353 -12.75 21.55 14.42
C ARG A 353 -12.55 21.57 12.90
N SER A 354 -11.35 21.27 12.42
CA SER A 354 -11.02 21.22 11.00
C SER A 354 -11.82 20.14 10.25
N LEU A 355 -11.97 18.97 10.85
CA LEU A 355 -12.79 17.89 10.31
C LEU A 355 -14.30 18.18 10.38
N GLY A 356 -14.76 18.95 11.38
CA GLY A 356 -16.14 19.40 11.50
C GLY A 356 -16.57 20.31 10.35
N LEU A 357 -15.65 21.12 9.84
CA LEU A 357 -15.88 21.99 8.69
C LEU A 357 -15.85 21.24 7.33
N ARG A 358 -15.28 20.04 7.30
CA ARG A 358 -15.13 19.22 6.10
C ARG A 358 -15.49 17.76 6.42
N PRO A 359 -16.77 17.40 6.42
CA PRO A 359 -17.22 16.07 6.84
C PRO A 359 -16.66 14.94 5.99
N GLU A 360 -16.27 15.20 4.75
CA GLU A 360 -15.72 14.24 3.80
C GLU A 360 -14.19 14.09 3.91
N ALA A 361 -13.53 14.99 4.68
CA ALA A 361 -12.08 14.98 4.80
C ALA A 361 -11.56 13.70 5.47
N ARG A 362 -10.44 13.22 5.00
CA ARG A 362 -9.66 12.12 5.57
C ARG A 362 -8.65 12.66 6.55
N LEU A 363 -8.34 11.87 7.55
CA LEU A 363 -7.31 12.20 8.54
C LEU A 363 -6.09 11.31 8.34
N ALA A 364 -4.93 11.91 8.13
CA ALA A 364 -3.63 11.25 8.16
C ALA A 364 -2.87 11.68 9.41
N CYS A 365 -2.64 10.76 10.34
CA CYS A 365 -1.83 10.97 11.54
C CYS A 365 -0.39 10.57 11.23
N VAL A 366 0.53 11.52 11.27
CA VAL A 366 1.92 11.33 10.85
C VAL A 366 2.86 11.63 12.02
N THR A 367 3.82 10.77 12.28
CA THR A 367 4.96 11.03 13.18
C THR A 367 6.27 10.72 12.48
N VAL A 368 7.33 11.46 12.81
CA VAL A 368 8.66 11.27 12.19
C VAL A 368 9.64 10.88 13.29
N ILE A 369 10.30 9.74 13.12
CA ILE A 369 11.31 9.21 14.04
C ILE A 369 12.70 9.29 13.43
N SER A 370 13.74 9.37 14.28
CA SER A 370 15.12 9.38 13.81
C SER A 370 15.61 7.97 13.46
N PRO A 371 16.38 7.79 12.36
CA PRO A 371 17.01 6.50 12.04
C PRO A 371 17.94 5.95 13.13
N SER A 372 18.48 6.82 14.00
CA SER A 372 19.28 6.40 15.15
C SER A 372 18.48 5.66 16.23
N GLU A 373 17.16 5.85 16.29
CA GLU A 373 16.28 5.17 17.23
C GLU A 373 15.88 3.78 16.78
N THR A 374 15.77 3.58 15.49
CA THR A 374 15.56 2.26 14.91
C THR A 374 16.81 1.38 14.95
N SER A 375 17.99 2.03 14.95
CA SER A 375 19.31 1.34 14.99
C SER A 375 19.82 1.07 16.41
N SER A 376 19.32 1.77 17.43
CA SER A 376 19.75 1.59 18.82
C SER A 376 19.09 0.34 19.41
N THR A 377 19.86 -0.72 19.53
CA THR A 377 19.59 -1.96 20.25
C THR A 377 19.43 -1.78 21.79
N GLN A 378 19.08 -0.62 22.28
CA GLN A 378 18.54 -0.48 23.62
C GLN A 378 17.06 -0.88 23.60
N LEU A 379 16.85 -2.15 23.37
CA LEU A 379 15.65 -2.89 23.70
C LEU A 379 15.39 -2.72 25.18
N ASP A 380 14.43 -1.87 25.50
CA ASP A 380 13.74 -2.04 26.77
C ASP A 380 13.19 -3.46 26.79
N LYS A 381 13.17 -4.12 27.96
CA LYS A 381 12.91 -5.56 28.20
C LYS A 381 11.61 -6.12 27.62
N SER A 382 10.90 -5.40 26.72
CA SER A 382 9.58 -5.76 26.18
C SER A 382 9.56 -6.20 24.72
N GLU A 383 10.67 -6.46 24.03
CA GLU A 383 10.69 -6.94 22.63
C GLU A 383 9.75 -6.18 21.64
N THR A 384 9.36 -4.94 21.95
CA THR A 384 8.36 -4.20 21.17
C THR A 384 9.07 -3.46 20.04
N ASN A 385 8.65 -3.70 18.80
CA ASN A 385 9.14 -2.97 17.65
C ASN A 385 8.79 -1.47 17.79
N VAL A 386 9.78 -0.58 17.62
CA VAL A 386 9.66 0.88 17.76
C VAL A 386 8.54 1.44 16.88
N HIS A 387 8.45 1.00 15.65
CA HIS A 387 7.43 1.43 14.69
C HIS A 387 6.01 1.09 15.18
N ARG A 388 5.81 -0.15 15.65
CA ARG A 388 4.53 -0.60 16.23
C ARG A 388 4.14 0.22 17.45
N TRP A 389 5.11 0.56 18.30
CA TRP A 389 4.86 1.39 19.48
C TRP A 389 4.33 2.77 19.10
N HIS A 390 4.93 3.43 18.09
CA HIS A 390 4.47 4.73 17.61
C HIS A 390 3.08 4.66 16.95
N LEU A 391 2.81 3.64 16.14
CA LEU A 391 1.48 3.41 15.56
C LEU A 391 0.40 3.26 16.63
N THR A 392 0.67 2.44 17.64
CA THR A 392 -0.26 2.24 18.77
C THR A 392 -0.54 3.56 19.49
N ARG A 393 0.50 4.34 19.77
CA ARG A 393 0.37 5.63 20.44
C ARG A 393 -0.46 6.64 19.63
N MET A 394 -0.28 6.70 18.32
CA MET A 394 -1.08 7.55 17.44
C MET A 394 -2.55 7.11 17.42
N LYS A 395 -2.83 5.81 17.36
CA LYS A 395 -4.20 5.27 17.44
C LYS A 395 -4.89 5.64 18.75
N GLN A 396 -4.21 5.48 19.89
CA GLN A 396 -4.71 5.89 21.21
C GLN A 396 -4.96 7.41 21.28
N TRP A 397 -4.08 8.20 20.66
CA TRP A 397 -4.29 9.65 20.61
C TRP A 397 -5.54 10.01 19.79
N ALA A 398 -5.81 9.31 18.69
CA ALA A 398 -6.93 9.57 17.80
C ALA A 398 -8.28 9.02 18.31
N GLU A 399 -8.28 8.04 19.20
CA GLU A 399 -9.49 7.36 19.71
C GLU A 399 -10.61 8.34 20.17
N PRO A 400 -10.32 9.40 20.98
CA PRO A 400 -11.35 10.34 21.41
C PRO A 400 -11.94 11.23 20.31
N LEU A 401 -11.39 11.25 19.10
CA LEU A 401 -11.90 12.05 17.98
C LEU A 401 -13.22 11.53 17.42
N ASN A 402 -13.68 10.35 17.84
CA ASN A 402 -14.93 9.71 17.37
C ASN A 402 -15.06 9.73 15.83
N LEU A 403 -14.07 9.14 15.18
CA LEU A 403 -13.90 9.14 13.71
C LEU A 403 -14.80 8.11 12.99
N GLN A 404 -15.94 7.69 13.59
CA GLN A 404 -16.84 6.70 13.00
C GLN A 404 -17.27 7.14 11.59
N GLY A 405 -17.03 6.26 10.61
CA GLY A 405 -17.33 6.51 9.20
C GLY A 405 -16.31 7.37 8.45
N ARG A 406 -15.21 7.81 9.08
CA ARG A 406 -14.14 8.57 8.44
C ARG A 406 -12.90 7.71 8.21
N HIS A 407 -12.29 7.87 7.05
CA HIS A 407 -11.03 7.21 6.76
C HIS A 407 -9.88 7.89 7.50
N THR A 408 -9.24 7.13 8.38
CA THR A 408 -8.07 7.59 9.15
C THR A 408 -6.91 6.67 8.89
N SER A 409 -5.76 7.25 8.62
CA SER A 409 -4.51 6.53 8.41
C SER A 409 -3.44 6.99 9.42
N PHE A 410 -2.47 6.11 9.70
CA PHE A 410 -1.41 6.34 10.68
C PHE A 410 -0.07 6.02 10.04
N HIS A 411 0.87 6.94 10.10
CA HIS A 411 2.15 6.86 9.41
C HIS A 411 3.31 7.17 10.35
N VAL A 412 4.29 6.30 10.37
CA VAL A 412 5.56 6.51 11.08
C VAL A 412 6.66 6.64 10.03
N LEU A 413 7.21 7.83 9.89
CA LEU A 413 8.26 8.14 8.94
C LEU A 413 9.62 8.05 9.60
N GLU A 414 10.63 7.58 8.88
CA GLU A 414 12.02 7.57 9.33
C GLU A 414 12.83 8.63 8.59
N SER A 415 13.28 9.67 9.29
CA SER A 415 14.10 10.70 8.68
C SER A 415 15.00 11.42 9.70
N GLY A 416 16.18 11.83 9.24
CA GLY A 416 17.06 12.74 10.00
C GLY A 416 16.57 14.20 10.00
N ASP A 417 15.73 14.60 9.02
CA ASP A 417 15.09 15.93 8.95
C ASP A 417 13.56 15.77 8.97
N VAL A 418 12.98 16.16 10.09
CA VAL A 418 11.53 16.05 10.34
C VAL A 418 10.72 16.92 9.38
N ALA A 419 11.19 18.14 9.07
CA ALA A 419 10.46 19.04 8.20
C ALA A 419 10.43 18.53 6.76
N ASP A 420 11.58 18.06 6.25
CA ASP A 420 11.66 17.51 4.90
C ASP A 420 10.79 16.25 4.74
N ALA A 421 10.75 15.39 5.75
CA ALA A 421 9.87 14.22 5.74
C ALA A 421 8.38 14.59 5.68
N LEU A 422 7.95 15.55 6.50
CA LEU A 422 6.57 16.02 6.50
C LEU A 422 6.19 16.69 5.17
N LEU A 423 7.09 17.49 4.59
CA LEU A 423 6.89 18.15 3.30
C LEU A 423 6.84 17.15 2.14
N ALA A 424 7.73 16.15 2.15
CA ALA A 424 7.74 15.09 1.16
C ALA A 424 6.45 14.26 1.22
N TYR A 425 6.00 13.92 2.43
CA TYR A 425 4.71 13.25 2.64
C TYR A 425 3.55 14.11 2.12
N ALA A 426 3.49 15.37 2.51
CA ALA A 426 2.40 16.27 2.11
C ALA A 426 2.33 16.42 0.59
N LYS A 427 3.47 16.55 -0.09
CA LYS A 427 3.55 16.65 -1.55
C LYS A 427 3.21 15.33 -2.25
N GLY A 428 3.72 14.21 -1.74
CA GLY A 428 3.49 12.89 -2.35
C GLY A 428 2.06 12.38 -2.23
N ASN A 429 1.33 12.85 -1.20
CA ASN A 429 -0.06 12.43 -0.93
C ASN A 429 -1.09 13.54 -1.20
N GLU A 430 -0.69 14.65 -1.86
CA GLU A 430 -1.58 15.78 -2.20
C GLU A 430 -2.38 16.30 -0.99
N VAL A 431 -1.72 16.43 0.16
CA VAL A 431 -2.33 16.89 1.40
C VAL A 431 -2.87 18.32 1.24
N ASN A 432 -4.12 18.53 1.63
CA ASN A 432 -4.79 19.85 1.51
C ASN A 432 -4.60 20.73 2.75
N MET A 433 -4.28 20.12 3.90
CA MET A 433 -4.09 20.84 5.15
C MET A 433 -3.15 20.09 6.08
N ILE A 434 -2.17 20.79 6.67
CA ILE A 434 -1.28 20.29 7.70
C ILE A 434 -1.62 20.94 9.03
N ILE A 435 -1.84 20.15 10.08
CA ILE A 435 -2.06 20.62 11.45
C ILE A 435 -0.87 20.14 12.29
N MET A 436 -0.18 21.04 12.96
CA MET A 436 0.99 20.70 13.78
C MET A 436 1.15 21.63 14.96
N GLY A 437 1.85 21.15 15.99
CA GLY A 437 2.17 21.96 17.18
C GLY A 437 3.16 23.07 16.87
N ALA A 438 2.92 24.27 17.40
CA ALA A 438 3.89 25.36 17.38
C ALA A 438 4.99 25.08 18.44
N ALA A 439 6.23 25.50 18.18
CA ALA A 439 7.30 25.40 19.15
C ALA A 439 6.99 26.25 20.39
N THR A 440 6.96 25.61 21.58
CA THR A 440 6.51 26.25 22.83
C THR A 440 7.65 26.65 23.78
N HIS A 441 8.91 26.28 23.51
CA HIS A 441 10.05 26.50 24.40
C HIS A 441 11.23 27.16 23.72
N GLY A 442 11.78 28.22 24.36
CA GLY A 442 13.11 28.76 24.08
C GLY A 442 13.20 29.81 22.97
N LEU A 443 12.35 30.83 23.01
CA LEU A 443 12.42 32.02 22.17
C LEU A 443 13.63 32.90 22.46
N GLN A 444 14.86 32.48 22.11
CA GLN A 444 15.88 33.42 21.69
C GLN A 444 15.70 33.66 20.19
N MET A 445 15.57 34.93 19.80
CA MET A 445 15.20 35.37 18.45
C MET A 445 16.04 34.74 17.30
N GLN A 446 17.27 34.32 17.58
CA GLN A 446 18.18 33.67 16.62
C GLN A 446 17.83 32.20 16.31
N ARG A 447 16.94 31.53 17.07
CA ARG A 447 16.47 30.14 16.81
C ARG A 447 15.14 30.04 16.10
N LEU A 448 14.46 31.16 15.82
CA LEU A 448 13.16 31.18 15.17
C LEU A 448 13.18 30.69 13.69
N VAL A 449 14.29 30.88 13.01
CA VAL A 449 14.39 30.60 11.56
C VAL A 449 14.59 29.11 11.23
N ALA A 450 14.86 28.26 12.23
CA ALA A 450 15.24 26.86 12.01
C ALA A 450 14.33 25.84 12.69
N THR A 451 13.12 26.22 13.14
CA THR A 451 12.21 25.25 13.76
C THR A 451 11.37 24.52 12.71
N VAL A 452 11.14 23.21 12.95
CA VAL A 452 10.32 22.36 12.07
C VAL A 452 8.99 23.02 11.65
N PRO A 453 8.18 23.59 12.58
CA PRO A 453 6.93 24.23 12.21
C PRO A 453 7.08 25.42 11.26
N ILE A 454 8.14 26.21 11.40
CA ILE A 454 8.38 27.37 10.53
C ILE A 454 8.80 26.88 9.14
N LYS A 455 9.73 25.93 9.03
CA LYS A 455 10.15 25.37 7.76
C LYS A 455 8.97 24.74 7.02
N VAL A 456 8.15 23.95 7.71
CA VAL A 456 6.94 23.36 7.11
C VAL A 456 5.95 24.45 6.68
N ALA A 457 5.74 25.50 7.49
CA ALA A 457 4.79 26.58 7.13
C ALA A 457 5.26 27.41 5.92
N MET A 458 6.57 27.52 5.70
CA MET A 458 7.11 28.28 4.55
C MET A 458 7.09 27.46 3.26
N ASP A 459 7.36 26.16 3.33
CA ASP A 459 7.63 25.31 2.16
C ASP A 459 6.47 24.36 1.82
N ALA A 460 5.40 24.33 2.64
CA ALA A 460 4.25 23.45 2.41
C ALA A 460 3.47 23.84 1.15
N PRO A 461 3.04 22.84 0.34
CA PRO A 461 2.22 23.09 -0.84
C PRO A 461 0.74 23.37 -0.51
N CYS A 462 0.36 23.39 0.78
CA CYS A 462 -1.02 23.47 1.25
C CYS A 462 -1.16 24.36 2.50
N THR A 463 -2.38 24.49 3.02
CA THR A 463 -2.67 25.25 4.25
C THR A 463 -1.99 24.60 5.45
N VAL A 464 -1.28 25.39 6.27
CA VAL A 464 -0.66 24.94 7.53
C VAL A 464 -1.31 25.63 8.72
N ILE A 465 -1.78 24.86 9.68
CA ILE A 465 -2.33 25.33 10.96
C ILE A 465 -1.33 25.02 12.07
N LEU A 466 -0.77 26.09 12.66
CA LEU A 466 0.12 25.96 13.83
C LEU A 466 -0.72 26.09 15.10
N VAL A 467 -0.74 25.03 15.89
CA VAL A 467 -1.50 24.93 17.13
C VAL A 467 -0.61 25.30 18.32
N LYS A 468 -0.95 26.37 19.02
CA LYS A 468 -0.35 26.70 20.32
C LYS A 468 -1.14 26.02 21.44
N GLN A 469 -0.48 25.77 22.56
CA GLN A 469 -1.14 25.29 23.76
C GLN A 469 -2.26 26.28 24.15
N SER A 470 -3.50 25.81 24.18
CA SER A 470 -4.61 26.58 24.75
C SER A 470 -4.50 26.56 26.26
N LEU A 471 -4.57 27.73 26.87
CA LEU A 471 -4.76 27.81 28.33
C LEU A 471 -6.17 27.29 28.64
N PRO A 472 -6.34 26.41 29.64
CA PRO A 472 -7.66 25.99 30.10
C PRO A 472 -8.52 27.21 30.42
N PHE A 473 -9.79 27.18 30.03
CA PHE A 473 -10.74 28.29 30.24
C PHE A 473 -10.85 28.71 31.72
N GLU A 474 -10.65 27.79 32.64
CA GLU A 474 -10.61 28.03 34.10
C GLU A 474 -9.44 28.94 34.51
N LEU A 475 -8.33 28.96 33.81
CA LEU A 475 -7.19 29.87 34.07
C LEU A 475 -7.43 31.26 33.43
N LEU A 476 -8.31 31.39 32.46
CA LEU A 476 -8.70 32.66 31.86
C LEU A 476 -9.83 33.34 32.65
N ALA A 477 -10.70 32.57 33.26
CA ALA A 477 -11.80 33.08 34.09
C ALA A 477 -11.35 33.64 35.46
N GLY A 478 -10.13 33.30 35.89
CA GLY A 478 -9.58 33.80 37.18
C GLY A 478 -8.63 34.99 37.06
N LYS A 479 -8.32 35.47 35.88
CA LYS A 479 -7.55 36.72 35.69
C LYS A 479 -8.50 37.86 35.36
N ASP A 480 -8.58 38.77 36.33
CA ASP A 480 -9.29 40.02 36.23
C ASP A 480 -8.99 40.72 34.87
N LEU A 481 -9.95 40.83 34.00
CA LEU A 481 -9.87 41.50 32.72
C LEU A 481 -9.54 43.01 32.83
N SER A 482 -9.53 43.58 34.05
CA SER A 482 -9.19 44.96 34.33
C SER A 482 -7.73 45.32 34.05
N LEU A 483 -6.81 44.34 33.99
CA LEU A 483 -5.36 44.57 33.75
C LEU A 483 -4.98 44.59 32.24
N ILE A 484 -5.89 44.27 31.35
CA ILE A 484 -5.61 44.25 29.90
C ILE A 484 -6.08 45.57 29.21
N LEU A 485 -6.96 46.35 29.86
CA LEU A 485 -7.51 47.59 29.29
C LEU A 485 -6.77 48.86 29.74
N ASP A 486 -5.91 48.81 30.71
CA ASP A 486 -5.13 49.99 31.20
C ASP A 486 -3.79 50.22 30.50
N GLY A 487 -3.51 49.52 29.38
CA GLY A 487 -2.28 49.62 28.59
C GLY A 487 -2.31 50.68 27.47
N THR A 488 -3.38 51.51 27.35
CA THR A 488 -3.44 52.57 26.34
C THR A 488 -3.70 53.92 26.97
N SER A 489 -2.77 54.43 27.78
CA SER A 489 -2.62 55.87 28.03
C SER A 489 -1.34 56.11 28.81
N ALA A 490 -0.26 56.41 28.11
CA ALA A 490 0.75 57.37 28.51
C ALA A 490 1.99 57.33 27.58
N ALA A 491 2.15 58.43 26.86
CA ALA A 491 3.34 59.00 26.20
C ALA A 491 3.87 58.27 24.96
#